data_bafba9b2bd3c43e5e80155902057de10
#
_entry.id   bafba9b2bd3c43e5e80155902057de10
#
_cell.length_a   1.000
_cell.length_b   1.000
_cell.length_c   1.000
_cell.angle_alpha   90.00
_cell.angle_beta   90.00
_cell.angle_gamma   90.00
#
_symmetry.space_group_name_H-M   'P 1'
#
loop_
_entity.id
_entity.type
_entity.pdbx_description
1 polymer ?
#
loop_
_entity_poly.entity_id
_entity_poly.type
_entity_poly.pdbx_seq_one_letter_code
_entity_poly.pdbx_strand_id
1 'polypeptide(L)'
;MPEGLKPGEVAGEISRHKKHASEHEAEPDPDGGREHDRVLSIVEAILLAIVALLAAYTGYASAKWSTESSVRLAGASAARTEANRAALDAQDTKNFDSTTFNTWFTAYVAGDASAESVAERRFRPAFKVAFDAWMATQPFTNPSAPPGPTYMPEYRQPELTQAAALDERASSQYSLGVQAGANSDNYVRDTIYLATILFLIGISGHFRFFRIRLGLVILGGLMLIVAVVQIVTSPPIP
;
A
#
# COMPACT_ATOMS: atom_id res chain seq x y z
N MET A 1 95.50 24.60 -8.95
CA MET A 1 95.54 23.78 -7.73
C MET A 1 94.23 24.10 -7.01
N PRO A 2 93.34 23.16 -6.78
CA PRO A 2 92.11 23.44 -6.02
C PRO A 2 92.50 23.47 -4.56
N GLU A 3 92.10 24.55 -3.90
CA GLU A 3 92.24 24.77 -2.45
C GLU A 3 91.35 23.74 -1.69
N GLY A 4 92.01 22.90 -0.88
CA GLY A 4 91.31 21.96 -0.02
C GLY A 4 90.51 22.70 1.08
N LEU A 5 89.28 22.23 1.29
CA LEU A 5 88.38 22.68 2.34
C LEU A 5 89.06 22.61 3.72
N LYS A 6 88.99 23.69 4.47
CA LYS A 6 89.58 23.73 5.82
C LYS A 6 88.85 22.80 6.78
N PRO A 7 89.55 22.12 7.73
CA PRO A 7 88.91 21.15 8.63
C PRO A 7 87.69 21.67 9.44
N GLY A 8 87.65 23.00 9.68
CA GLY A 8 86.51 23.65 10.36
C GLY A 8 85.23 23.77 9.57
N GLU A 9 85.33 23.84 8.20
CA GLU A 9 84.17 23.91 7.33
C GLU A 9 83.49 22.54 7.16
N VAL A 10 84.27 21.46 7.10
CA VAL A 10 83.78 20.09 7.08
C VAL A 10 83.05 19.71 8.35
N ALA A 11 83.56 20.17 9.52
CA ALA A 11 82.89 19.96 10.81
C ALA A 11 81.56 20.73 10.91
N GLY A 12 81.48 21.94 10.30
CA GLY A 12 80.24 22.74 10.25
C GLY A 12 79.18 22.13 9.35
N GLU A 13 79.60 21.55 8.24
CA GLU A 13 78.67 20.90 7.28
C GLU A 13 78.14 19.57 7.81
N ILE A 14 78.97 18.79 8.48
CA ILE A 14 78.58 17.54 9.17
C ILE A 14 77.59 17.84 10.30
N SER A 15 77.76 18.95 11.04
CA SER A 15 76.86 19.38 12.11
C SER A 15 75.52 19.87 11.55
N ARG A 16 75.50 20.56 10.40
CA ARG A 16 74.25 20.92 9.72
C ARG A 16 73.50 19.68 9.17
N HIS A 17 74.18 18.77 8.55
CA HIS A 17 73.57 17.52 8.09
C HIS A 17 73.04 16.67 9.24
N LYS A 18 73.72 16.64 10.39
CA LYS A 18 73.21 15.95 11.57
C LYS A 18 72.00 16.63 12.19
N LYS A 19 71.92 17.96 12.13
CA LYS A 19 70.78 18.71 12.62
C LYS A 19 69.55 18.59 11.73
N HIS A 20 69.76 18.55 10.40
CA HIS A 20 68.69 18.25 9.45
C HIS A 20 68.24 16.77 9.51
N ALA A 21 69.14 15.83 9.81
CA ALA A 21 68.75 14.44 10.00
C ALA A 21 67.94 14.22 11.29
N SER A 22 68.25 14.98 12.37
CA SER A 22 67.49 14.90 13.63
C SER A 22 66.16 15.70 13.64
N GLU A 23 65.99 16.66 12.72
CA GLU A 23 64.71 17.34 12.46
C GLU A 23 63.75 16.48 11.59
N HIS A 24 64.24 15.47 10.89
CA HIS A 24 63.43 14.50 10.14
C HIS A 24 62.98 13.27 10.95
N GLU A 25 63.42 13.12 12.22
CA GLU A 25 63.05 11.98 13.07
C GLU A 25 61.78 12.23 13.91
N ALA A 26 61.01 13.29 13.66
CA ALA A 26 59.72 13.50 14.24
C ALA A 26 58.64 13.57 13.13
N GLU A 27 58.69 12.68 12.12
CA GLU A 27 57.49 12.40 11.33
C GLU A 27 56.53 11.57 12.21
N PRO A 28 55.31 12.00 12.37
CA PRO A 28 54.30 11.15 13.01
C PRO A 28 54.09 9.94 12.11
N ASP A 29 54.12 8.78 12.75
CA ASP A 29 53.98 7.44 12.21
C ASP A 29 52.96 7.39 11.03
N PRO A 30 53.43 7.21 9.77
CA PRO A 30 52.50 7.21 8.62
C PRO A 30 51.67 5.93 8.53
N ASP A 31 51.92 4.92 9.35
CA ASP A 31 51.24 3.63 9.30
C ASP A 31 49.92 3.64 10.12
N GLY A 32 49.87 4.33 11.26
CA GLY A 32 48.66 4.43 12.10
C GLY A 32 47.48 5.12 11.38
N GLY A 33 47.76 6.14 10.56
CA GLY A 33 46.74 6.83 9.76
C GLY A 33 46.17 5.95 8.64
N ARG A 34 47.01 5.14 8.00
CA ARG A 34 46.64 4.24 6.90
C ARG A 34 45.81 3.04 7.36
N GLU A 35 46.04 2.52 8.57
CA GLU A 35 45.26 1.42 9.14
C GLU A 35 43.84 1.88 9.49
N HIS A 36 43.67 3.03 10.11
CA HIS A 36 42.34 3.60 10.43
C HIS A 36 41.52 3.92 9.19
N ASP A 37 42.15 4.45 8.13
CA ASP A 37 41.49 4.72 6.85
C ASP A 37 41.08 3.43 6.14
N ARG A 38 41.87 2.37 6.24
CA ARG A 38 41.53 1.05 5.64
C ARG A 38 40.37 0.40 6.39
N VAL A 39 40.37 0.42 7.72
CA VAL A 39 39.26 -0.11 8.53
C VAL A 39 37.97 0.65 8.24
N LEU A 40 38.03 1.98 8.18
CA LEU A 40 36.85 2.80 7.86
C LEU A 40 36.31 2.52 6.47
N SER A 41 37.17 2.31 5.46
CA SER A 41 36.76 1.92 4.10
C SER A 41 36.06 0.56 4.05
N ILE A 42 36.53 -0.41 4.85
CA ILE A 42 35.88 -1.73 4.96
C ILE A 42 34.50 -1.58 5.61
N VAL A 43 34.37 -0.80 6.69
CA VAL A 43 33.09 -0.53 7.35
C VAL A 43 32.10 0.14 6.40
N GLU A 44 32.55 1.16 5.65
CA GLU A 44 31.74 1.81 4.61
C GLU A 44 31.22 0.81 3.57
N ALA A 45 32.11 -0.05 3.06
CA ALA A 45 31.75 -1.05 2.05
C ALA A 45 30.71 -2.05 2.58
N ILE A 46 30.87 -2.51 3.82
CA ILE A 46 29.91 -3.40 4.49
C ILE A 46 28.55 -2.70 4.68
N LEU A 47 28.57 -1.47 5.18
CA LEU A 47 27.32 -0.68 5.35
C LEU A 47 26.63 -0.46 4.02
N LEU A 48 27.34 -0.08 2.97
CA LEU A 48 26.77 0.08 1.62
C LEU A 48 26.13 -1.22 1.11
N ALA A 49 26.78 -2.36 1.31
CA ALA A 49 26.24 -3.66 0.91
C ALA A 49 24.94 -3.99 1.67
N ILE A 50 24.91 -3.77 2.99
CA ILE A 50 23.71 -3.99 3.81
C ILE A 50 22.56 -3.07 3.35
N VAL A 51 22.83 -1.77 3.18
CA VAL A 51 21.82 -0.80 2.73
C VAL A 51 21.29 -1.17 1.35
N ALA A 52 22.14 -1.61 0.42
CA ALA A 52 21.71 -2.02 -0.91
C ALA A 52 20.79 -3.25 -0.86
N LEU A 53 21.10 -4.25 -0.02
CA LEU A 53 20.24 -5.42 0.17
C LEU A 53 18.89 -5.06 0.79
N LEU A 54 18.89 -4.19 1.80
CA LEU A 54 17.65 -3.71 2.43
C LEU A 54 16.81 -2.88 1.45
N ALA A 55 17.44 -2.04 0.62
CA ALA A 55 16.73 -1.27 -0.41
C ALA A 55 16.11 -2.19 -1.48
N ALA A 56 16.79 -3.24 -1.87
CA ALA A 56 16.23 -4.25 -2.78
C ALA A 56 15.03 -4.98 -2.14
N TYR A 57 15.13 -5.34 -0.86
CA TYR A 57 14.05 -5.97 -0.11
C TYR A 57 12.83 -5.05 0.01
N THR A 58 13.02 -3.77 0.43
CA THR A 58 11.91 -2.82 0.57
C THR A 58 11.25 -2.49 -0.77
N GLY A 59 12.03 -2.38 -1.85
CA GLY A 59 11.51 -2.22 -3.20
C GLY A 59 10.65 -3.41 -3.64
N TYR A 60 11.11 -4.64 -3.38
CA TYR A 60 10.34 -5.85 -3.65
C TYR A 60 9.06 -5.91 -2.80
N ALA A 61 9.14 -5.63 -1.50
CA ALA A 61 7.99 -5.60 -0.60
C ALA A 61 6.93 -4.58 -1.05
N SER A 62 7.36 -3.37 -1.42
CA SER A 62 6.47 -2.35 -1.98
C SER A 62 5.75 -2.84 -3.24
N ALA A 63 6.47 -3.45 -4.19
CA ALA A 63 5.86 -3.99 -5.40
C ALA A 63 4.81 -5.08 -5.11
N LYS A 64 5.06 -5.97 -4.14
CA LYS A 64 4.12 -7.02 -3.72
C LYS A 64 2.86 -6.43 -3.09
N TRP A 65 2.99 -5.47 -2.18
CA TRP A 65 1.86 -4.78 -1.57
C TRP A 65 1.06 -3.95 -2.58
N SER A 66 1.71 -3.31 -3.55
CA SER A 66 1.05 -2.61 -4.66
C SER A 66 0.21 -3.56 -5.53
N THR A 67 0.76 -4.76 -5.82
CA THR A 67 0.01 -5.80 -6.55
C THR A 67 -1.21 -6.26 -5.75
N GLU A 68 -1.06 -6.54 -4.45
CA GLU A 68 -2.16 -6.93 -3.57
C GLU A 68 -3.24 -5.85 -3.52
N SER A 69 -2.86 -4.57 -3.38
CA SER A 69 -3.78 -3.43 -3.45
C SER A 69 -4.58 -3.44 -4.76
N SER A 70 -3.90 -3.58 -5.89
CA SER A 70 -4.53 -3.57 -7.22
C SER A 70 -5.52 -4.72 -7.39
N VAL A 71 -5.16 -5.93 -6.95
CA VAL A 71 -6.03 -7.12 -7.01
C VAL A 71 -7.28 -6.92 -6.14
N ARG A 72 -7.11 -6.42 -4.91
CA ARG A 72 -8.24 -6.15 -3.99
C ARG A 72 -9.18 -5.08 -4.53
N LEU A 73 -8.64 -3.97 -5.04
CA LEU A 73 -9.44 -2.90 -5.63
C LEU A 73 -10.20 -3.36 -6.90
N ALA A 74 -9.56 -4.17 -7.74
CA ALA A 74 -10.22 -4.78 -8.88
C ALA A 74 -11.36 -5.72 -8.45
N GLY A 75 -11.13 -6.55 -7.42
CA GLY A 75 -12.15 -7.40 -6.82
C GLY A 75 -13.32 -6.62 -6.23
N ALA A 76 -13.04 -5.50 -5.56
CA ALA A 76 -14.06 -4.59 -5.05
C ALA A 76 -14.93 -4.01 -6.17
N SER A 77 -14.30 -3.55 -7.27
CA SER A 77 -15.00 -3.02 -8.44
C SER A 77 -15.88 -4.07 -9.12
N ALA A 78 -15.38 -5.30 -9.27
CA ALA A 78 -16.15 -6.42 -9.83
C ALA A 78 -17.38 -6.74 -8.96
N ALA A 79 -17.19 -6.90 -7.65
CA ALA A 79 -18.28 -7.18 -6.71
C ALA A 79 -19.35 -6.06 -6.71
N ARG A 80 -18.94 -4.79 -6.80
CA ARG A 80 -19.86 -3.64 -6.89
C ARG A 80 -20.65 -3.64 -8.19
N THR A 81 -20.03 -4.04 -9.31
CA THR A 81 -20.71 -4.19 -10.59
C THR A 81 -21.77 -5.29 -10.53
N GLU A 82 -21.45 -6.42 -9.89
CA GLU A 82 -22.40 -7.53 -9.68
C GLU A 82 -23.54 -7.12 -8.74
N ALA A 83 -23.24 -6.37 -7.66
CA ALA A 83 -24.25 -5.83 -6.75
C ALA A 83 -25.25 -4.92 -7.49
N ASN A 84 -24.74 -4.02 -8.34
CA ASN A 84 -25.57 -3.12 -9.12
C ASN A 84 -26.46 -3.89 -10.12
N ARG A 85 -25.94 -4.94 -10.76
CA ARG A 85 -26.75 -5.81 -11.65
C ARG A 85 -27.87 -6.48 -10.88
N ALA A 86 -27.58 -7.09 -9.74
CA ALA A 86 -28.60 -7.74 -8.91
C ALA A 86 -29.66 -6.74 -8.42
N ALA A 87 -29.26 -5.51 -8.07
CA ALA A 87 -30.21 -4.45 -7.69
C ALA A 87 -31.10 -4.01 -8.87
N LEU A 88 -30.56 -3.90 -10.08
CA LEU A 88 -31.32 -3.61 -11.30
C LEU A 88 -32.30 -4.73 -11.65
N ASP A 89 -31.86 -5.99 -11.55
CA ASP A 89 -32.74 -7.16 -11.78
C ASP A 89 -33.91 -7.18 -10.78
N ALA A 90 -33.66 -6.84 -9.51
CA ALA A 90 -34.72 -6.67 -8.50
C ALA A 90 -35.69 -5.54 -8.86
N GLN A 91 -35.17 -4.40 -9.35
CA GLN A 91 -35.98 -3.27 -9.76
C GLN A 91 -36.85 -3.60 -10.99
N ASP A 92 -36.30 -4.26 -11.98
CA ASP A 92 -37.01 -4.70 -13.18
C ASP A 92 -38.11 -5.70 -12.85
N THR A 93 -37.81 -6.65 -11.95
CA THR A 93 -38.78 -7.59 -11.40
C THR A 93 -39.95 -6.87 -10.69
N LYS A 94 -39.63 -5.89 -9.86
CA LYS A 94 -40.65 -5.07 -9.16
C LYS A 94 -41.50 -4.25 -10.14
N ASN A 95 -40.88 -3.69 -11.16
CA ASN A 95 -41.59 -2.93 -12.20
C ASN A 95 -42.53 -3.83 -13.00
N PHE A 96 -42.09 -5.04 -13.36
CA PHE A 96 -42.93 -6.03 -14.04
C PHE A 96 -44.14 -6.40 -13.16
N ASP A 97 -43.93 -6.74 -11.90
CA ASP A 97 -45.00 -7.10 -10.97
C ASP A 97 -45.98 -5.95 -10.76
N SER A 98 -45.50 -4.72 -10.60
CA SER A 98 -46.32 -3.52 -10.45
C SER A 98 -47.18 -3.26 -11.73
N THR A 99 -46.59 -3.46 -12.92
CA THR A 99 -47.29 -3.28 -14.20
C THR A 99 -48.38 -4.33 -14.39
N THR A 100 -48.07 -5.58 -14.09
CA THR A 100 -49.08 -6.67 -14.21
C THR A 100 -50.18 -6.51 -13.16
N PHE A 101 -49.84 -6.08 -11.94
CA PHE A 101 -50.82 -5.74 -10.91
C PHE A 101 -51.73 -4.58 -11.36
N ASN A 102 -51.19 -3.50 -11.87
CA ASN A 102 -52.01 -2.38 -12.39
C ASN A 102 -52.97 -2.79 -13.51
N THR A 103 -52.53 -3.71 -14.37
CA THR A 103 -53.42 -4.27 -15.43
C THR A 103 -54.56 -5.05 -14.78
N TRP A 104 -54.29 -5.90 -13.80
CA TRP A 104 -55.29 -6.62 -13.04
C TRP A 104 -56.24 -5.67 -12.29
N PHE A 105 -55.72 -4.68 -11.59
CA PHE A 105 -56.47 -3.70 -10.81
C PHE A 105 -57.44 -2.89 -11.70
N THR A 106 -57.01 -2.50 -12.89
CA THR A 106 -57.83 -1.79 -13.86
C THR A 106 -58.99 -2.67 -14.31
N ALA A 107 -58.76 -3.95 -14.60
CA ALA A 107 -59.82 -4.90 -14.97
C ALA A 107 -60.81 -5.13 -13.81
N TYR A 108 -60.28 -5.26 -12.60
CA TYR A 108 -61.09 -5.41 -11.36
C TYR A 108 -62.04 -4.23 -11.15
N VAL A 109 -61.52 -2.99 -11.23
CA VAL A 109 -62.33 -1.76 -11.06
C VAL A 109 -63.38 -1.62 -12.19
N ALA A 110 -63.04 -2.08 -13.39
CA ALA A 110 -64.00 -2.10 -14.54
C ALA A 110 -65.04 -3.20 -14.43
N GLY A 111 -64.96 -4.16 -13.51
CA GLY A 111 -65.85 -5.31 -13.39
C GLY A 111 -65.67 -6.34 -14.51
N ASP A 112 -64.56 -6.32 -15.23
CA ASP A 112 -64.26 -7.28 -16.30
C ASP A 112 -63.56 -8.53 -15.78
N ALA A 113 -64.34 -9.50 -15.32
CA ALA A 113 -63.83 -10.75 -14.76
C ALA A 113 -63.01 -11.59 -15.75
N SER A 114 -63.20 -11.43 -17.07
CA SER A 114 -62.41 -12.11 -18.08
C SER A 114 -61.01 -11.52 -18.18
N ALA A 115 -60.92 -10.19 -18.30
CA ALA A 115 -59.62 -9.47 -18.31
C ALA A 115 -58.86 -9.63 -17.02
N GLU A 116 -59.55 -9.60 -15.85
CA GLU A 116 -58.98 -9.85 -14.55
C GLU A 116 -58.31 -11.22 -14.47
N SER A 117 -59.00 -12.29 -14.87
CA SER A 117 -58.46 -13.66 -14.90
C SER A 117 -57.24 -13.79 -15.81
N VAL A 118 -57.26 -13.12 -16.99
CA VAL A 118 -56.12 -13.12 -17.92
C VAL A 118 -54.92 -12.38 -17.30
N ALA A 119 -55.13 -11.23 -16.66
CA ALA A 119 -54.08 -10.46 -16.02
C ALA A 119 -53.42 -11.22 -14.84
N GLU A 120 -54.23 -11.88 -14.01
CA GLU A 120 -53.75 -12.68 -12.88
C GLU A 120 -52.88 -13.86 -13.32
N ARG A 121 -53.18 -14.53 -14.42
CA ARG A 121 -52.32 -15.59 -14.98
C ARG A 121 -50.94 -15.12 -15.44
N ARG A 122 -50.75 -13.82 -15.61
CA ARG A 122 -49.46 -13.21 -15.95
C ARG A 122 -48.58 -12.91 -14.72
N PHE A 123 -49.14 -13.05 -13.54
CA PHE A 123 -48.37 -12.86 -12.31
C PHE A 123 -47.25 -13.90 -12.21
N ARG A 124 -46.05 -13.44 -11.81
CA ARG A 124 -44.97 -14.36 -11.45
C ARG A 124 -45.40 -15.19 -10.23
N PRO A 125 -44.99 -16.46 -10.11
CA PRO A 125 -45.37 -17.30 -8.97
C PRO A 125 -45.05 -16.67 -7.61
N ALA A 126 -43.85 -16.07 -7.46
CA ALA A 126 -43.46 -15.38 -6.24
C ALA A 126 -44.31 -14.15 -5.91
N PHE A 127 -44.72 -13.38 -6.91
CA PHE A 127 -45.61 -12.23 -6.74
C PHE A 127 -47.04 -12.69 -6.40
N LYS A 128 -47.53 -13.78 -6.98
CA LYS A 128 -48.86 -14.34 -6.69
C LYS A 128 -49.03 -14.67 -5.23
N VAL A 129 -47.98 -15.17 -4.51
CA VAL A 129 -48.02 -15.41 -3.07
C VAL A 129 -48.28 -14.10 -2.30
N ALA A 130 -47.60 -13.05 -2.65
CA ALA A 130 -47.75 -11.72 -2.01
C ALA A 130 -49.15 -11.12 -2.38
N PHE A 131 -49.62 -11.32 -3.60
CA PHE A 131 -50.93 -10.88 -4.04
C PHE A 131 -52.05 -11.61 -3.26
N ASP A 132 -52.00 -12.91 -3.10
CA ASP A 132 -53.01 -13.68 -2.36
C ASP A 132 -52.99 -13.29 -0.85
N ALA A 133 -51.82 -13.07 -0.27
CA ALA A 133 -51.72 -12.58 1.09
C ALA A 133 -52.34 -11.16 1.21
N TRP A 134 -52.08 -10.29 0.24
CA TRP A 134 -52.69 -8.94 0.19
C TRP A 134 -54.20 -9.00 0.07
N MET A 135 -54.74 -9.83 -0.82
CA MET A 135 -56.19 -10.03 -0.97
C MET A 135 -56.87 -10.53 0.30
N ALA A 136 -56.16 -11.38 1.08
CA ALA A 136 -56.65 -11.87 2.38
C ALA A 136 -56.79 -10.75 3.44
N THR A 137 -56.14 -9.59 3.26
CA THR A 137 -56.30 -8.42 4.13
C THR A 137 -57.59 -7.64 3.85
N GLN A 138 -58.39 -8.08 2.86
CA GLN A 138 -59.61 -7.40 2.40
C GLN A 138 -59.37 -5.93 1.99
N PRO A 139 -58.44 -5.64 1.06
CA PRO A 139 -57.93 -4.29 0.82
C PRO A 139 -58.98 -3.28 0.38
N PHE A 140 -60.10 -3.75 -0.18
CA PHE A 140 -61.18 -2.87 -0.68
C PHE A 140 -62.18 -2.45 0.42
N THR A 141 -62.16 -3.13 1.57
CA THR A 141 -63.09 -2.86 2.69
C THR A 141 -62.35 -2.53 3.98
N ASN A 142 -61.07 -2.85 4.08
CA ASN A 142 -60.23 -2.61 5.23
C ASN A 142 -59.28 -1.41 5.01
N PRO A 143 -59.56 -0.26 5.67
CA PRO A 143 -58.71 0.93 5.52
C PRO A 143 -57.28 0.77 6.03
N SER A 144 -57.02 -0.27 6.84
CA SER A 144 -55.68 -0.59 7.38
C SER A 144 -54.88 -1.57 6.52
N ALA A 145 -55.45 -2.04 5.39
CA ALA A 145 -54.75 -2.92 4.49
C ALA A 145 -53.53 -2.21 3.84
N PRO A 146 -52.44 -2.93 3.56
CA PRO A 146 -51.32 -2.36 2.80
C PRO A 146 -51.74 -1.82 1.42
N PRO A 147 -51.02 -0.80 0.89
CA PRO A 147 -51.41 -0.16 -0.39
C PRO A 147 -51.40 -1.07 -1.61
N GLY A 148 -50.69 -2.18 -1.52
CA GLY A 148 -50.57 -3.16 -2.60
C GLY A 148 -49.73 -4.37 -2.24
N PRO A 149 -49.70 -5.41 -3.10
CA PRO A 149 -48.99 -6.65 -2.84
C PRO A 149 -47.47 -6.49 -2.63
N THR A 150 -46.87 -5.48 -3.26
CA THR A 150 -45.42 -5.20 -3.10
C THR A 150 -45.05 -4.66 -1.71
N TYR A 151 -46.04 -4.32 -0.86
CA TYR A 151 -45.84 -3.89 0.52
C TYR A 151 -46.05 -5.03 1.54
N MET A 152 -46.37 -6.23 1.06
CA MET A 152 -46.58 -7.39 1.91
C MET A 152 -45.25 -8.01 2.33
N PRO A 153 -45.15 -8.60 3.54
CA PRO A 153 -43.95 -9.34 3.98
C PRO A 153 -43.62 -10.54 3.10
N GLU A 154 -44.62 -11.10 2.41
CA GLU A 154 -44.50 -12.21 1.48
C GLU A 154 -43.84 -11.80 0.15
N TYR A 155 -43.78 -10.50 -0.15
CA TYR A 155 -43.09 -10.00 -1.35
C TYR A 155 -41.58 -10.02 -1.13
N ARG A 156 -40.95 -11.08 -1.58
CA ARG A 156 -39.51 -11.31 -1.44
C ARG A 156 -38.78 -11.06 -2.73
N GLN A 157 -37.65 -10.36 -2.61
CA GLN A 157 -36.71 -10.10 -3.70
C GLN A 157 -35.33 -10.64 -3.31
N PRO A 158 -35.04 -11.92 -3.63
CA PRO A 158 -33.74 -12.53 -3.30
C PRO A 158 -32.54 -11.79 -3.93
N GLU A 159 -32.75 -11.12 -5.07
CA GLU A 159 -31.76 -10.31 -5.78
C GLU A 159 -31.29 -9.11 -4.93
N LEU A 160 -32.18 -8.49 -4.13
CA LEU A 160 -31.78 -7.42 -3.21
C LEU A 160 -30.89 -7.93 -2.07
N THR A 161 -31.18 -9.13 -1.56
CA THR A 161 -30.32 -9.76 -0.55
C THR A 161 -28.95 -10.09 -1.12
N GLN A 162 -28.89 -10.58 -2.34
CA GLN A 162 -27.66 -10.84 -3.07
C GLN A 162 -26.89 -9.54 -3.33
N ALA A 163 -27.58 -8.49 -3.78
CA ALA A 163 -26.96 -7.17 -4.01
C ALA A 163 -26.30 -6.62 -2.73
N ALA A 164 -27.00 -6.71 -1.59
CA ALA A 164 -26.47 -6.25 -0.30
C ALA A 164 -25.21 -7.04 0.12
N ALA A 165 -25.23 -8.36 -0.01
CA ALA A 165 -24.07 -9.21 0.31
C ALA A 165 -22.87 -8.91 -0.59
N LEU A 166 -23.11 -8.66 -1.89
CA LEU A 166 -22.07 -8.29 -2.84
C LEU A 166 -21.49 -6.88 -2.56
N ASP A 167 -22.33 -5.92 -2.15
CA ASP A 167 -21.88 -4.58 -1.78
C ASP A 167 -21.04 -4.58 -0.49
N GLU A 168 -21.41 -5.39 0.49
CA GLU A 168 -20.60 -5.62 1.69
C GLU A 168 -19.23 -6.23 1.34
N ARG A 169 -19.22 -7.24 0.46
CA ARG A 169 -17.98 -7.82 -0.05
C ARG A 169 -17.12 -6.79 -0.79
N ALA A 170 -17.73 -5.95 -1.62
CA ALA A 170 -17.05 -4.87 -2.33
C ALA A 170 -16.39 -3.90 -1.35
N SER A 171 -17.12 -3.49 -0.32
CA SER A 171 -16.64 -2.57 0.72
C SER A 171 -15.48 -3.16 1.53
N SER A 172 -15.56 -4.44 1.89
CA SER A 172 -14.49 -5.17 2.56
C SER A 172 -13.22 -5.26 1.69
N GLN A 173 -13.36 -5.67 0.43
CA GLN A 173 -12.23 -5.74 -0.51
C GLN A 173 -11.60 -4.38 -0.76
N TYR A 174 -12.41 -3.32 -0.85
CA TYR A 174 -11.92 -1.95 -1.00
C TYR A 174 -11.07 -1.52 0.19
N SER A 175 -11.54 -1.74 1.42
CA SER A 175 -10.80 -1.37 2.63
C SER A 175 -9.46 -2.11 2.72
N LEU A 176 -9.43 -3.42 2.41
CA LEU A 176 -8.20 -4.22 2.36
C LEU A 176 -7.25 -3.72 1.25
N GLY A 177 -7.79 -3.32 0.10
CA GLY A 177 -7.01 -2.77 -1.00
C GLY A 177 -6.34 -1.43 -0.64
N VAL A 178 -7.07 -0.53 0.03
CA VAL A 178 -6.53 0.74 0.53
C VAL A 178 -5.44 0.49 1.58
N GLN A 179 -5.66 -0.45 2.50
CA GLN A 179 -4.65 -0.81 3.49
C GLN A 179 -3.38 -1.38 2.85
N ALA A 180 -3.53 -2.25 1.85
CA ALA A 180 -2.40 -2.79 1.09
C ALA A 180 -1.63 -1.68 0.36
N GLY A 181 -2.33 -0.68 -0.21
CA GLY A 181 -1.73 0.51 -0.80
C GLY A 181 -0.91 1.31 0.21
N ALA A 182 -1.45 1.56 1.40
CA ALA A 182 -0.74 2.25 2.48
C ALA A 182 0.52 1.49 2.93
N ASN A 183 0.47 0.15 2.97
CA ASN A 183 1.65 -0.66 3.26
C ASN A 183 2.72 -0.52 2.16
N SER A 184 2.30 -0.51 0.88
CA SER A 184 3.21 -0.24 -0.25
C SER A 184 3.92 1.09 -0.09
N ASP A 185 3.17 2.17 0.22
CA ASP A 185 3.71 3.52 0.39
C ASP A 185 4.71 3.60 1.56
N ASN A 186 4.46 2.88 2.65
CA ASN A 186 5.41 2.78 3.76
C ASN A 186 6.74 2.18 3.30
N TYR A 187 6.74 1.08 2.53
CA TYR A 187 7.95 0.48 2.00
C TYR A 187 8.65 1.37 0.96
N VAL A 188 7.91 2.15 0.15
CA VAL A 188 8.51 3.19 -0.72
C VAL A 188 9.26 4.22 0.11
N ARG A 189 8.65 4.71 1.19
CA ARG A 189 9.29 5.66 2.11
C ARG A 189 10.57 5.09 2.72
N ASP A 190 10.54 3.83 3.16
CA ASP A 190 11.72 3.16 3.70
C ASP A 190 12.83 3.05 2.65
N THR A 191 12.48 2.78 1.39
CA THR A 191 13.43 2.77 0.26
C THR A 191 14.09 4.14 0.06
N ILE A 192 13.33 5.24 0.20
CA ILE A 192 13.86 6.61 0.09
C ILE A 192 14.84 6.90 1.24
N TYR A 193 14.52 6.47 2.47
CA TYR A 193 15.45 6.59 3.61
C TYR A 193 16.75 5.82 3.37
N LEU A 194 16.65 4.58 2.88
CA LEU A 194 17.83 3.77 2.54
C LEU A 194 18.66 4.41 1.42
N ALA A 195 18.02 4.98 0.40
CA ALA A 195 18.72 5.71 -0.66
C ALA A 195 19.48 6.95 -0.11
N THR A 196 18.89 7.65 0.85
CA THR A 196 19.54 8.78 1.54
C THR A 196 20.77 8.31 2.34
N ILE A 197 20.67 7.19 3.07
CA ILE A 197 21.77 6.58 3.79
C ILE A 197 22.89 6.18 2.81
N LEU A 198 22.53 5.55 1.69
CA LEU A 198 23.46 5.14 0.64
C LEU A 198 24.24 6.32 0.09
N PHE A 199 23.56 7.44 -0.15
CA PHE A 199 24.16 8.69 -0.59
C PHE A 199 25.13 9.26 0.45
N LEU A 200 24.73 9.33 1.73
CA LEU A 200 25.57 9.86 2.82
C LEU A 200 26.86 9.04 2.99
N ILE A 201 26.74 7.71 3.03
CA ILE A 201 27.89 6.82 3.17
C ILE A 201 28.73 6.87 1.90
N GLY A 202 28.12 6.86 0.70
CA GLY A 202 28.83 6.91 -0.57
C GLY A 202 29.67 8.19 -0.76
N ILE A 203 29.12 9.34 -0.36
CA ILE A 203 29.85 10.62 -0.45
C ILE A 203 30.93 10.74 0.62
N SER A 204 30.84 10.00 1.75
CA SER A 204 31.81 10.09 2.85
C SER A 204 33.24 9.79 2.39
N GLY A 205 33.42 8.84 1.47
CA GLY A 205 34.71 8.46 0.90
C GLY A 205 35.41 9.52 0.06
N HIS A 206 34.71 10.60 -0.35
CA HIS A 206 35.29 11.71 -1.10
C HIS A 206 35.91 12.79 -0.19
N PHE A 207 35.65 12.76 1.13
CA PHE A 207 36.19 13.75 2.06
C PHE A 207 37.60 13.36 2.54
N ARG A 208 38.54 14.29 2.41
CA ARG A 208 39.93 14.13 2.88
C ARG A 208 40.05 14.21 4.41
N PHE A 209 39.10 14.84 5.10
CA PHE A 209 39.14 15.03 6.54
C PHE A 209 38.52 13.83 7.25
N PHE A 210 39.33 13.06 7.96
CA PHE A 210 38.88 11.88 8.72
C PHE A 210 37.69 12.15 9.65
N ARG A 211 37.66 13.30 10.34
CA ARG A 211 36.54 13.66 11.23
C ARG A 211 35.20 13.82 10.52
N ILE A 212 35.20 14.43 9.34
CA ILE A 212 33.99 14.63 8.53
C ILE A 212 33.49 13.27 7.99
N ARG A 213 34.41 12.47 7.47
CA ARG A 213 34.15 11.12 6.97
C ARG A 213 33.56 10.24 8.06
N LEU A 214 34.18 10.20 9.23
CA LEU A 214 33.69 9.44 10.40
C LEU A 214 32.31 9.93 10.85
N GLY A 215 32.07 11.25 10.90
CA GLY A 215 30.76 11.83 11.25
C GLY A 215 29.65 11.38 10.31
N LEU A 216 29.91 11.36 8.98
CA LEU A 216 28.93 10.90 7.97
C LEU A 216 28.62 9.40 8.10
N VAL A 217 29.64 8.58 8.36
CA VAL A 217 29.48 7.12 8.54
C VAL A 217 28.68 6.83 9.83
N ILE A 218 28.97 7.52 10.93
CA ILE A 218 28.20 7.37 12.17
C ILE A 218 26.75 7.80 11.96
N LEU A 219 26.50 8.95 11.33
CA LEU A 219 25.16 9.42 11.03
C LEU A 219 24.40 8.41 10.14
N GLY A 220 25.03 7.93 9.06
CA GLY A 220 24.46 6.91 8.20
C GLY A 220 24.16 5.59 8.94
N GLY A 221 25.06 5.17 9.83
CA GLY A 221 24.85 4.00 10.68
C GLY A 221 23.67 4.13 11.66
N LEU A 222 23.52 5.29 12.29
CA LEU A 222 22.37 5.57 13.16
C LEU A 222 21.06 5.58 12.39
N MET A 223 21.03 6.22 11.22
CA MET A 223 19.87 6.20 10.35
C MET A 223 19.53 4.78 9.87
N LEU A 224 20.54 3.96 9.60
CA LEU A 224 20.36 2.56 9.21
C LEU A 224 19.68 1.75 10.32
N ILE A 225 20.08 1.95 11.58
CA ILE A 225 19.43 1.28 12.72
C ILE A 225 17.95 1.64 12.78
N VAL A 226 17.62 2.92 12.61
CA VAL A 226 16.21 3.38 12.59
C VAL A 226 15.45 2.73 11.41
N ALA A 227 16.04 2.70 10.22
CA ALA A 227 15.44 2.08 9.04
C ALA A 227 15.18 0.57 9.25
N VAL A 228 16.13 -0.15 9.83
CA VAL A 228 15.97 -1.59 10.14
C VAL A 228 14.83 -1.81 11.13
N VAL A 229 14.72 -1.00 12.19
CA VAL A 229 13.60 -1.09 13.15
C VAL A 229 12.27 -0.85 12.45
N GLN A 230 12.16 0.15 11.56
CA GLN A 230 10.94 0.42 10.79
C GLN A 230 10.57 -0.78 9.89
N ILE A 231 11.53 -1.33 9.17
CA ILE A 231 11.30 -2.49 8.28
C ILE A 231 10.84 -3.71 9.07
N VAL A 232 11.45 -3.99 10.22
CA VAL A 232 11.09 -5.16 11.07
C VAL A 232 9.70 -5.01 11.70
N THR A 233 9.27 -3.79 12.00
CA THR A 233 7.94 -3.50 12.55
C THR A 233 6.87 -3.33 11.46
N SER A 234 7.24 -3.26 10.20
CA SER A 234 6.31 -3.19 9.07
C SER A 234 5.59 -4.53 8.83
N PRO A 235 4.36 -4.53 8.27
CA PRO A 235 3.63 -5.75 7.96
C PRO A 235 4.45 -6.68 7.04
N PRO A 236 4.45 -8.00 7.29
CA PRO A 236 5.16 -8.95 6.43
C PRO A 236 4.62 -8.92 5.00
N ILE A 237 5.42 -9.34 4.04
CA ILE A 237 5.04 -9.42 2.62
C ILE A 237 3.85 -10.37 2.45
N PRO A 238 2.79 -10.00 1.69
CA PRO A 238 1.60 -10.82 1.47
C PRO A 238 1.88 -12.07 0.62
#